data_811c2ae271f4b056f6dfb1bee63f7ca4
#
_entry.id   811c2ae271f4b056f6dfb1bee63f7ca4
#
_cell.length_a   1.000
_cell.length_b   1.000
_cell.length_c   1.000
_cell.angle_alpha   90.00
_cell.angle_beta   90.00
_cell.angle_gamma   90.00
#
_symmetry.space_group_name_H-M   'P 1'
#
loop_
_entity.id
_entity.type
_entity.pdbx_description
1 polymer ?
#
loop_
_entity_poly.entity_id
_entity_poly.type
_entity_poly.pdbx_seq_one_letter_code
_entity_poly.pdbx_strand_id
1 'polypeptide(L)'
;MKFNLILSCFVAILALVNPIQKVLIVTSLQERFSPTELRYISIKSTITAMLILIFFLYLGQVTFSYVFRVELYSFQITCGAVLMYNGLSGLLKGFFMKVDEHIKIADLTTVPIAIPMIAGPATITAAVTFPVQYSRFVTI
;
A
#
# COMPACT_ATOMS: atom_id res chain seq x y z
N MET A 1 -9.72 -16.65 -20.58
CA MET A 1 -10.43 -16.14 -19.40
C MET A 1 -9.47 -15.89 -18.21
N LYS A 2 -8.67 -16.87 -17.77
CA LYS A 2 -7.72 -16.70 -16.64
C LYS A 2 -6.64 -15.64 -16.88
N PHE A 3 -6.12 -15.50 -18.10
CA PHE A 3 -5.09 -14.50 -18.43
C PHE A 3 -5.59 -13.06 -18.26
N ASN A 4 -6.80 -12.77 -18.75
CA ASN A 4 -7.38 -11.43 -18.60
C ASN A 4 -7.65 -11.07 -17.13
N LEU A 5 -7.97 -12.07 -16.31
CA LEU A 5 -8.17 -11.91 -14.88
C LEU A 5 -6.85 -11.53 -14.17
N ILE A 6 -5.79 -12.29 -14.44
CA ILE A 6 -4.46 -12.02 -13.87
C ILE A 6 -3.97 -10.63 -14.30
N LEU A 7 -4.14 -10.30 -15.57
CA LEU A 7 -3.77 -8.99 -16.10
C LEU A 7 -4.56 -7.85 -15.41
N SER A 8 -5.87 -8.04 -15.22
CA SER A 8 -6.71 -7.05 -14.53
C SER A 8 -6.28 -6.85 -13.08
N CYS A 9 -6.01 -7.93 -12.35
CA CYS A 9 -5.50 -7.85 -10.98
C CYS A 9 -4.14 -7.14 -10.92
N PHE A 10 -3.25 -7.48 -11.84
CA PHE A 10 -1.92 -6.86 -11.91
C PHE A 10 -2.02 -5.35 -12.16
N VAL A 11 -2.81 -4.94 -13.16
CA VAL A 11 -3.04 -3.53 -13.48
C VAL A 11 -3.68 -2.79 -12.30
N ALA A 12 -4.67 -3.40 -11.65
CA ALA A 12 -5.33 -2.81 -10.49
C ALA A 12 -4.34 -2.60 -9.33
N ILE A 13 -3.53 -3.61 -8.98
CA ILE A 13 -2.52 -3.49 -7.93
C ILE A 13 -1.47 -2.44 -8.32
N LEU A 14 -1.01 -2.43 -9.56
CA LEU A 14 -0.04 -1.45 -10.05
C LEU A 14 -0.59 -0.01 -9.94
N ALA A 15 -1.85 0.19 -10.28
CA ALA A 15 -2.51 1.49 -10.15
C ALA A 15 -2.64 1.92 -8.67
N LEU A 16 -3.01 0.99 -7.78
CA LEU A 16 -3.15 1.25 -6.35
C LEU A 16 -1.80 1.55 -5.67
N VAL A 17 -0.74 0.86 -6.06
CA VAL A 17 0.62 1.13 -5.59
C VAL A 17 1.11 2.49 -6.06
N ASN A 18 0.60 3.00 -7.18
CA ASN A 18 0.93 4.32 -7.74
C ASN A 18 2.46 4.57 -7.85
N PRO A 19 3.13 3.95 -8.84
CA PRO A 19 4.57 4.06 -8.99
C PRO A 19 5.06 5.50 -9.22
N ILE A 20 4.24 6.36 -9.84
CA ILE A 20 4.57 7.77 -10.10
C ILE A 20 4.79 8.51 -8.77
N GLN A 21 3.90 8.30 -7.80
CA GLN A 21 4.04 8.89 -6.47
C GLN A 21 5.35 8.44 -5.78
N LYS A 22 5.75 7.17 -5.97
CA LYS A 22 7.01 6.66 -5.40
C LYS A 22 8.23 7.35 -6.00
N VAL A 23 8.23 7.54 -7.31
CA VAL A 23 9.31 8.28 -8.00
C VAL A 23 9.42 9.69 -7.45
N LEU A 24 8.31 10.43 -7.34
CA LEU A 24 8.30 11.79 -6.79
C LEU A 24 8.87 11.86 -5.37
N ILE A 25 8.55 10.89 -4.52
CA ILE A 25 9.05 10.87 -3.14
C ILE A 25 10.54 10.53 -3.11
N VAL A 26 10.98 9.53 -3.85
CA VAL A 26 12.41 9.19 -3.94
C VAL A 26 13.19 10.40 -4.45
N THR A 27 12.67 11.12 -5.45
CA THR A 27 13.30 12.35 -5.96
C THR A 27 13.39 13.43 -4.88
N SER A 28 12.34 13.64 -4.09
CA SER A 28 12.38 14.64 -3.00
C SER A 28 13.34 14.26 -1.87
N LEU A 29 13.62 12.97 -1.69
CA LEU A 29 14.59 12.48 -0.71
C LEU A 29 16.04 12.57 -1.22
N GLN A 30 16.28 12.71 -2.52
CA GLN A 30 17.63 12.84 -3.09
C GLN A 30 18.38 14.08 -2.60
N GLU A 31 17.67 15.12 -2.19
CA GLU A 31 18.27 16.31 -1.61
C GLU A 31 18.88 16.08 -0.21
N ARG A 32 18.48 15.00 0.47
CA ARG A 32 18.85 14.73 1.87
C ARG A 32 19.67 13.46 2.07
N PHE A 33 19.56 12.49 1.18
CA PHE A 33 20.19 11.18 1.32
C PHE A 33 21.06 10.84 0.13
N SER A 34 22.15 10.13 0.39
CA SER A 34 23.03 9.63 -0.66
C SER A 34 22.34 8.57 -1.52
N PRO A 35 22.78 8.35 -2.78
CA PRO A 35 22.21 7.32 -3.65
C PRO A 35 22.22 5.90 -3.05
N THR A 36 23.21 5.59 -2.24
CA THR A 36 23.33 4.30 -1.54
C THR A 36 22.28 4.15 -0.45
N GLU A 37 22.04 5.19 0.32
CA GLU A 37 20.99 5.23 1.36
C GLU A 37 19.59 5.15 0.75
N LEU A 38 19.35 5.87 -0.34
CA LEU A 38 18.08 5.81 -1.06
C LEU A 38 17.80 4.42 -1.62
N ARG A 39 18.81 3.75 -2.17
CA ARG A 39 18.68 2.37 -2.63
C ARG A 39 18.34 1.44 -1.47
N TYR A 40 19.00 1.57 -0.34
CA TYR A 40 18.72 0.79 0.86
C TYR A 40 17.28 1.03 1.36
N ILE A 41 16.85 2.29 1.47
CA ILE A 41 15.49 2.68 1.87
C ILE A 41 14.47 2.04 0.92
N SER A 42 14.67 2.18 -0.40
CA SER A 42 13.73 1.68 -1.40
C SER A 42 13.59 0.16 -1.37
N ILE A 43 14.70 -0.58 -1.30
CA ILE A 43 14.70 -2.04 -1.24
C ILE A 43 14.02 -2.52 0.05
N LYS A 44 14.43 -1.98 1.19
CA LYS A 44 13.90 -2.38 2.49
C LYS A 44 12.39 -2.08 2.60
N SER A 45 11.96 -0.89 2.17
CA SER A 45 10.54 -0.53 2.16
C SER A 45 9.72 -1.43 1.24
N THR A 46 10.24 -1.79 0.09
CA THR A 46 9.57 -2.70 -0.85
C THR A 46 9.42 -4.10 -0.27
N ILE A 47 10.48 -4.63 0.35
CA ILE A 47 10.43 -5.96 1.00
C ILE A 47 9.44 -5.93 2.16
N THR A 48 9.47 -4.91 3.01
CA THR A 48 8.54 -4.78 4.13
C THR A 48 7.09 -4.71 3.64
N ALA A 49 6.81 -3.89 2.63
CA ALA A 49 5.47 -3.78 2.04
C ALA A 49 5.02 -5.10 1.40
N MET A 50 5.91 -5.80 0.71
CA MET A 50 5.62 -7.12 0.13
C MET A 50 5.25 -8.15 1.20
N LEU A 51 5.98 -8.20 2.31
CA LEU A 51 5.66 -9.09 3.43
C LEU A 51 4.30 -8.78 4.04
N ILE A 52 3.97 -7.49 4.22
CA ILE A 52 2.66 -7.06 4.72
C ILE A 52 1.55 -7.49 3.76
N LEU A 53 1.71 -7.26 2.46
CA LEU A 53 0.70 -7.62 1.47
C LEU A 53 0.51 -9.14 1.37
N ILE A 54 1.58 -9.92 1.44
CA ILE A 54 1.53 -11.38 1.49
C ILE A 54 0.78 -11.85 2.74
N PHE A 55 1.08 -11.26 3.91
CA PHE A 55 0.36 -11.55 5.13
C PHE A 55 -1.15 -11.32 4.97
N PHE A 56 -1.56 -10.15 4.47
CA PHE A 56 -2.98 -9.84 4.25
C PHE A 56 -3.61 -10.67 3.14
N LEU A 57 -2.86 -11.08 2.12
CA LEU A 57 -3.34 -11.96 1.05
C LEU A 57 -3.79 -13.32 1.61
N TYR A 58 -2.99 -13.94 2.49
CA TYR A 58 -3.25 -15.27 3.03
C TYR A 58 -4.09 -15.26 4.30
N LEU A 59 -3.85 -14.32 5.18
CA LEU A 59 -4.44 -14.27 6.52
C LEU A 59 -5.48 -13.15 6.68
N GLY A 60 -5.63 -12.26 5.70
CA GLY A 60 -6.49 -11.08 5.83
C GLY A 60 -7.94 -11.46 6.11
N GLN A 61 -8.53 -12.37 5.34
CA GLN A 61 -9.91 -12.78 5.55
C GLN A 61 -10.12 -13.42 6.92
N VAL A 62 -9.21 -14.31 7.33
CA VAL A 62 -9.25 -14.95 8.65
C VAL A 62 -9.10 -13.90 9.75
N THR A 63 -8.15 -13.00 9.61
CA THR A 63 -7.90 -11.93 10.58
C THR A 63 -9.11 -11.01 10.72
N PHE A 64 -9.72 -10.57 9.63
CA PHE A 64 -10.90 -9.69 9.71
C PHE A 64 -12.13 -10.42 10.26
N SER A 65 -12.40 -11.65 9.83
CA SER A 65 -13.59 -12.38 10.24
C SER A 65 -13.51 -12.94 11.66
N TYR A 66 -12.35 -13.50 12.06
CA TYR A 66 -12.22 -14.18 13.35
C TYR A 66 -11.58 -13.32 14.43
N VAL A 67 -10.56 -12.51 14.10
CA VAL A 67 -9.85 -11.70 15.10
C VAL A 67 -10.59 -10.38 15.34
N PHE A 68 -10.84 -9.62 14.29
CA PHE A 68 -11.50 -8.31 14.42
C PHE A 68 -13.02 -8.41 14.45
N ARG A 69 -13.61 -9.50 13.97
CA ARG A 69 -15.05 -9.68 13.82
C ARG A 69 -15.71 -8.52 13.06
N VAL A 70 -14.96 -7.94 12.11
CA VAL A 70 -15.39 -6.82 11.28
C VAL A 70 -15.67 -7.36 9.88
N GLU A 71 -16.79 -6.98 9.32
CA GLU A 71 -17.12 -7.34 7.95
C GLU A 71 -16.22 -6.58 6.97
N LEU A 72 -15.81 -7.26 5.91
CA LEU A 72 -14.85 -6.76 4.93
C LEU A 72 -15.30 -5.44 4.29
N TYR A 73 -16.62 -5.26 4.07
CA TYR A 73 -17.14 -4.01 3.49
C TYR A 73 -16.99 -2.82 4.45
N SER A 74 -17.12 -3.02 5.77
CA SER A 74 -16.90 -1.96 6.76
C SER A 74 -15.45 -1.48 6.74
N PHE A 75 -14.51 -2.42 6.60
CA PHE A 75 -13.09 -2.10 6.42
C PHE A 75 -12.86 -1.32 5.11
N GLN A 76 -13.50 -1.71 4.01
CA GLN A 76 -13.41 -1.00 2.72
C GLN A 76 -13.91 0.44 2.81
N ILE A 77 -15.03 0.68 3.47
CA ILE A 77 -15.59 2.02 3.68
C ILE A 77 -14.61 2.87 4.49
N THR A 78 -14.10 2.33 5.60
CA THR A 78 -13.14 3.03 6.45
C THR A 78 -11.85 3.37 5.70
N CYS A 79 -11.30 2.41 4.95
CA CYS A 79 -10.13 2.65 4.10
C CYS A 79 -10.40 3.70 3.02
N GLY A 80 -11.57 3.68 2.40
CA GLY A 80 -12.00 4.69 1.43
C GLY A 80 -12.05 6.09 2.05
N ALA A 81 -12.60 6.23 3.26
CA ALA A 81 -12.65 7.50 3.99
C ALA A 81 -11.23 8.03 4.32
N VAL A 82 -10.33 7.14 4.77
CA VAL A 82 -8.92 7.50 5.02
C VAL A 82 -8.22 7.96 3.76
N LEU A 83 -8.43 7.27 2.63
CA LEU A 83 -7.86 7.65 1.35
C LEU A 83 -8.37 9.00 0.86
N MET A 84 -9.67 9.26 1.00
CA MET A 84 -10.29 10.53 0.66
C MET A 84 -9.70 11.66 1.51
N TYR A 85 -9.58 11.45 2.83
CA TYR A 85 -8.97 12.43 3.73
C TYR A 85 -7.50 12.71 3.37
N ASN A 86 -6.72 11.67 3.11
CA ASN A 86 -5.31 11.82 2.73
C ASN A 86 -5.16 12.52 1.37
N GLY A 87 -6.00 12.17 0.39
CA GLY A 87 -6.03 12.82 -0.92
C GLY A 87 -6.36 14.30 -0.81
N LEU A 88 -7.41 14.65 -0.08
CA LEU A 88 -7.82 16.03 0.15
C LEU A 88 -6.75 16.83 0.92
N SER A 89 -6.18 16.24 1.98
CA SER A 89 -5.07 16.86 2.72
C SER A 89 -3.85 17.12 1.85
N GLY A 90 -3.51 16.16 0.95
CA GLY A 90 -2.40 16.33 0.01
C GLY A 90 -2.63 17.47 -0.99
N LEU A 91 -3.85 17.60 -1.50
CA LEU A 91 -4.23 18.69 -2.40
C LEU A 91 -4.19 20.05 -1.70
N LEU A 92 -4.72 20.15 -0.49
CA LEU A 92 -4.79 21.41 0.26
C LEU A 92 -3.43 21.88 0.79
N LYS A 93 -2.60 20.94 1.25
CA LYS A 93 -1.29 21.25 1.88
C LYS A 93 -0.13 21.23 0.90
N GLY A 94 -0.32 20.75 -0.32
CA GLY A 94 0.73 20.63 -1.36
C GLY A 94 1.82 19.61 -1.06
N PHE A 95 1.74 18.88 0.06
CA PHE A 95 2.71 17.87 0.47
C PHE A 95 2.00 16.63 1.01
N PHE A 96 2.34 15.46 0.48
CA PHE A 96 1.88 14.18 1.03
C PHE A 96 2.68 13.74 2.25
N MET A 97 3.82 14.36 2.50
CA MET A 97 4.70 14.02 3.61
C MET A 97 5.65 15.17 3.97
N LYS A 98 5.64 15.56 5.25
CA LYS A 98 6.73 16.34 5.83
C LYS A 98 7.74 15.34 6.39
N VAL A 99 8.95 15.32 5.81
CA VAL A 99 10.07 14.57 6.38
C VAL A 99 10.76 15.48 7.39
N ASP A 100 10.61 15.18 8.68
CA ASP A 100 11.30 15.92 9.73
C ASP A 100 12.83 15.76 9.61
N GLU A 101 13.57 16.80 9.99
CA GLU A 101 15.03 16.86 9.83
C GLU A 101 15.79 15.80 10.65
N HIS A 102 15.14 15.21 11.66
CA HIS A 102 15.75 14.25 12.59
C HIS A 102 15.30 12.79 12.38
N ILE A 103 14.60 12.47 11.30
CA ILE A 103 14.13 11.10 11.05
C ILE A 103 15.30 10.19 10.66
N LYS A 104 15.47 9.09 11.39
CA LYS A 104 16.47 8.07 11.07
C LYS A 104 16.05 7.26 9.83
N ILE A 105 17.04 6.77 9.06
CA ILE A 105 16.82 5.94 7.86
C ILE A 105 15.92 4.73 8.16
N ALA A 106 16.08 4.11 9.33
CA ALA A 106 15.26 2.97 9.75
C ALA A 106 13.78 3.30 9.88
N ASP A 107 13.46 4.50 10.35
CA ASP A 107 12.08 4.95 10.55
C ASP A 107 11.42 5.27 9.21
N LEU A 108 12.16 5.79 8.23
CA LEU A 108 11.68 6.05 6.87
C LEU A 108 11.32 4.77 6.10
N THR A 109 11.98 3.66 6.37
CA THR A 109 11.76 2.41 5.61
C THR A 109 10.46 1.72 5.97
N THR A 110 9.98 1.89 7.19
CA THR A 110 8.77 1.22 7.69
C THR A 110 7.57 2.16 7.69
N VAL A 111 7.72 3.31 8.31
CA VAL A 111 6.71 4.36 8.36
C VAL A 111 7.42 5.66 7.96
N PRO A 112 7.08 6.32 6.92
CA PRO A 112 5.84 6.32 6.15
C PRO A 112 5.89 5.60 4.79
N ILE A 113 7.02 5.03 4.37
CA ILE A 113 7.14 4.56 2.98
C ILE A 113 6.47 3.19 2.79
N ALA A 114 6.80 2.18 3.62
CA ALA A 114 6.25 0.84 3.43
C ALA A 114 4.75 0.78 3.74
N ILE A 115 4.32 1.26 4.90
CA ILE A 115 2.94 1.08 5.38
C ILE A 115 1.94 1.99 4.67
N PRO A 116 1.97 3.35 4.74
CA PRO A 116 0.90 4.09 4.09
C PRO A 116 1.05 4.22 2.58
N MET A 117 2.26 4.06 2.04
CA MET A 117 2.52 4.40 0.64
C MET A 117 2.53 3.21 -0.30
N ILE A 118 3.08 2.06 0.08
CA ILE A 118 3.12 0.85 -0.74
C ILE A 118 2.02 -0.10 -0.28
N ALA A 119 2.07 -0.53 0.99
CA ALA A 119 1.02 -1.32 1.62
C ALA A 119 -0.03 -0.41 2.28
N GLY A 120 -0.63 0.48 1.52
CA GLY A 120 -1.66 1.40 2.01
C GLY A 120 -3.03 0.74 2.14
N PRO A 121 -4.01 1.48 2.70
CA PRO A 121 -5.37 0.95 2.90
C PRO A 121 -5.98 0.36 1.64
N ALA A 122 -5.78 0.97 0.47
CA ALA A 122 -6.31 0.49 -0.80
C ALA A 122 -5.65 -0.82 -1.26
N THR A 123 -4.32 -0.92 -1.17
CA THR A 123 -3.58 -2.13 -1.57
C THR A 123 -3.85 -3.29 -0.61
N ILE A 124 -3.97 -3.03 0.70
CA ILE A 124 -4.37 -4.04 1.70
C ILE A 124 -5.79 -4.53 1.41
N THR A 125 -6.73 -3.62 1.18
CA THR A 125 -8.09 -3.97 0.80
C THR A 125 -8.12 -4.85 -0.45
N ALA A 126 -7.39 -4.47 -1.50
CA ALA A 126 -7.28 -5.26 -2.71
C ALA A 126 -6.67 -6.65 -2.45
N ALA A 127 -5.62 -6.73 -1.66
CA ALA A 127 -4.97 -8.01 -1.30
C ALA A 127 -5.93 -8.96 -0.57
N VAL A 128 -6.82 -8.45 0.27
CA VAL A 128 -7.81 -9.26 0.99
C VAL A 128 -9.02 -9.60 0.12
N THR A 129 -9.49 -8.67 -0.72
CA THR A 129 -10.74 -8.85 -1.49
C THR A 129 -10.57 -9.63 -2.78
N PHE A 130 -9.44 -9.47 -3.47
CA PHE A 130 -9.23 -10.14 -4.76
C PHE A 130 -9.32 -11.67 -4.67
N PRO A 131 -8.70 -12.37 -3.71
CA PRO A 131 -8.86 -13.82 -3.59
C PRO A 131 -10.33 -14.24 -3.40
N VAL A 132 -11.09 -13.48 -2.61
CA VAL A 132 -12.51 -13.77 -2.32
C VAL A 132 -13.38 -13.56 -3.55
N GLN A 133 -13.21 -12.46 -4.26
CA GLN A 133 -13.97 -12.15 -5.46
C GLN A 133 -13.67 -13.13 -6.59
N TYR A 134 -12.40 -13.45 -6.80
CA TYR A 134 -11.99 -14.28 -7.93
C TYR A 134 -12.16 -15.78 -7.68
N SER A 135 -12.17 -16.26 -6.43
CA SER A 135 -12.56 -17.65 -6.16
C SER A 135 -14.00 -17.93 -6.53
N ARG A 136 -14.90 -16.97 -6.38
CA ARG A 136 -16.30 -17.08 -6.83
C ARG A 136 -16.44 -17.18 -8.35
N PHE A 137 -15.56 -16.51 -9.11
CA PHE A 137 -15.60 -16.57 -10.59
C PHE A 137 -14.89 -17.80 -11.19
N VAL A 138 -14.12 -18.52 -10.40
CA VAL A 138 -13.43 -19.75 -10.85
C VAL A 138 -14.26 -21.00 -10.53
N THR A 139 -15.25 -20.88 -9.66
CA THR A 139 -16.09 -22.01 -9.21
C THR A 139 -17.41 -22.10 -10.00
N ILE A 140 -17.68 -21.16 -10.91
CA ILE A 140 -18.76 -21.18 -11.91
C ILE A 140 -18.13 -21.37 -13.30
#